data_fdc002db428785b134cf506e779a66c4
#
_entry.id   fdc002db428785b134cf506e779a66c4
#
_cell.length_a   1.000
_cell.length_b   1.000
_cell.length_c   1.000
_cell.angle_alpha   90.00
_cell.angle_beta   90.00
_cell.angle_gamma   90.00
#
_symmetry.space_group_name_H-M   'P 1'
#
loop_
_entity.id
_entity.type
_entity.pdbx_description
1 polymer ?
#
loop_
_entity_poly.entity_id
_entity_poly.type
_entity_poly.pdbx_seq_one_letter_code
_entity_poly.pdbx_strand_id
1 'polypeptide(L)'
;MRNYIQHLVKVMIAITLIALGSACKKSDSPEPPKPENGKVAIENPALVTALKEQGFTFEGNNLVVNDKVRTTTSLNLSGKQLTDVKGLEAFPVLSEVNLSNNKFAQTFDFGTLPATVKSVNLSGNELYDFKNLATTDYSDNAQEPYKLIRSFDKLVLPATAKYNMDVLPAYVKLAPKSDVQMLNAQGTAEKYTTLREVPDATLLLYMKKHYSSVMNGNKIDLSKRLSSEEANNALMISQAPQYNPNIIDTSEIDNIEGVEYIINNPLLSALVHIQLSTDKKQTIPYIKLGQKVTAFGTVWVDTPNIDFSEAESLTAIQIMNNATVKKIDLSASKAMMQKGVANHNNFSGTAIRFANCSQLEEVILPDVSKAPSPISAYSIAFLNLPALKSTIDLSKLQVVQYIYLGGISAKVIYPTQKFLYYLSRGEKDNTNGTLFFTPTEEIFNRPETKKFVETYIPDKKIGVARFNDAPSLKVYDYLPLYDEDEEDTGRASHIQSKENKADDLFLNLIKREINKQKKLHNK
;
A
#
# COMPACT_ATOMS: atom_id res chain seq x y z
N MET A 1 -61.54 -4.88 -2.75
CA MET A 1 -60.14 -4.66 -2.29
C MET A 1 -59.38 -5.96 -1.99
N ARG A 2 -59.96 -6.92 -1.29
CA ARG A 2 -59.27 -8.17 -0.89
C ARG A 2 -58.83 -9.07 -2.07
N ASN A 3 -59.61 -9.13 -3.15
CA ASN A 3 -59.31 -9.94 -4.34
C ASN A 3 -58.24 -9.29 -5.27
N TYR A 4 -58.09 -7.97 -5.22
CA TYR A 4 -57.08 -7.23 -5.98
C TYR A 4 -55.68 -7.42 -5.42
N ILE A 5 -55.58 -7.47 -4.08
CA ILE A 5 -54.32 -7.70 -3.38
C ILE A 5 -53.80 -9.13 -3.58
N GLN A 6 -54.70 -10.13 -3.64
CA GLN A 6 -54.30 -11.52 -3.93
C GLN A 6 -53.84 -11.73 -5.39
N HIS A 7 -54.34 -10.95 -6.33
CA HIS A 7 -53.87 -10.99 -7.72
C HIS A 7 -52.51 -10.31 -7.89
N LEU A 8 -52.28 -9.19 -7.21
CA LEU A 8 -50.99 -8.49 -7.20
C LEU A 8 -49.87 -9.33 -6.54
N VAL A 9 -50.19 -10.04 -5.46
CA VAL A 9 -49.22 -10.94 -4.80
C VAL A 9 -48.88 -12.14 -5.69
N LYS A 10 -49.84 -12.70 -6.41
CA LYS A 10 -49.58 -13.81 -7.35
C LYS A 10 -48.76 -13.37 -8.57
N VAL A 11 -48.99 -12.17 -9.08
CA VAL A 11 -48.21 -11.60 -10.19
C VAL A 11 -46.78 -11.25 -9.73
N MET A 12 -46.57 -10.70 -8.52
CA MET A 12 -45.25 -10.46 -7.99
C MET A 12 -44.47 -11.75 -7.73
N ILE A 13 -45.11 -12.81 -7.22
CA ILE A 13 -44.44 -14.11 -7.01
C ILE A 13 -44.08 -14.75 -8.36
N ALA A 14 -44.91 -14.60 -9.41
CA ALA A 14 -44.57 -15.11 -10.74
C ALA A 14 -43.40 -14.35 -11.39
N ILE A 15 -43.30 -13.02 -11.20
CA ILE A 15 -42.20 -12.22 -11.70
C ILE A 15 -40.90 -12.51 -10.92
N THR A 16 -40.98 -12.75 -9.60
CA THR A 16 -39.81 -13.11 -8.78
C THR A 16 -39.26 -14.51 -9.10
N LEU A 17 -40.15 -15.46 -9.45
CA LEU A 17 -39.74 -16.81 -9.86
C LEU A 17 -39.12 -16.83 -11.27
N ILE A 18 -39.53 -15.94 -12.18
CA ILE A 18 -38.87 -15.80 -13.50
C ILE A 18 -37.51 -15.12 -13.37
N ALA A 19 -37.33 -14.18 -12.43
CA ALA A 19 -36.04 -13.55 -12.15
C ALA A 19 -35.04 -14.49 -11.45
N LEU A 20 -35.51 -15.47 -10.66
CA LEU A 20 -34.65 -16.47 -10.02
C LEU A 20 -34.27 -17.65 -10.92
N GLY A 21 -35.01 -17.86 -12.01
CA GLY A 21 -34.68 -18.90 -13.00
C GLY A 21 -33.58 -18.51 -14.00
N SER A 22 -33.18 -17.25 -14.05
CA SER A 22 -32.10 -16.74 -14.94
C SER A 22 -30.74 -16.54 -14.26
N ALA A 23 -30.65 -16.80 -12.98
CA ALA A 23 -29.41 -16.54 -12.18
C ALA A 23 -28.55 -17.80 -11.96
N CYS A 24 -28.86 -18.92 -12.59
CA CYS A 24 -27.97 -20.09 -12.63
C CYS A 24 -27.41 -20.33 -14.03
N LYS A 25 -26.92 -19.29 -14.69
CA LYS A 25 -25.82 -19.52 -15.63
C LYS A 25 -24.55 -19.57 -14.78
N LYS A 26 -23.99 -20.81 -14.67
CA LYS A 26 -22.55 -20.97 -14.46
C LYS A 26 -21.88 -19.86 -15.24
N SER A 27 -21.01 -19.08 -14.60
CA SER A 27 -19.99 -18.35 -15.30
C SER A 27 -19.12 -19.40 -15.98
N ASP A 28 -19.50 -19.79 -17.18
CA ASP A 28 -18.56 -20.34 -18.11
C ASP A 28 -17.53 -19.23 -18.29
N SER A 29 -16.41 -19.34 -17.58
CA SER A 29 -15.19 -18.70 -18.05
C SER A 29 -15.11 -19.06 -19.52
N PRO A 30 -14.96 -18.11 -20.45
CA PRO A 30 -14.90 -18.46 -21.85
C PRO A 30 -13.82 -19.52 -21.99
N GLU A 31 -14.22 -20.68 -22.44
CA GLU A 31 -13.28 -21.72 -22.85
C GLU A 31 -12.27 -21.01 -23.78
N PRO A 32 -10.96 -21.09 -23.51
CA PRO A 32 -10.01 -20.42 -24.39
C PRO A 32 -10.31 -20.84 -25.82
N PRO A 33 -10.38 -19.91 -26.77
CA PRO A 33 -10.84 -20.20 -28.12
C PRO A 33 -10.03 -21.38 -28.65
N LYS A 34 -10.72 -22.46 -29.01
CA LYS A 34 -10.09 -23.59 -29.73
C LYS A 34 -9.42 -22.97 -30.94
N PRO A 35 -8.11 -23.23 -31.16
CA PRO A 35 -7.39 -22.58 -32.23
C PRO A 35 -8.05 -22.89 -33.56
N GLU A 36 -8.72 -21.90 -34.12
CA GLU A 36 -9.17 -21.97 -35.51
C GLU A 36 -7.90 -22.07 -36.36
N ASN A 37 -7.84 -23.10 -37.15
CA ASN A 37 -6.72 -23.41 -38.07
C ASN A 37 -5.36 -23.79 -37.44
N GLY A 38 -5.30 -24.30 -36.22
CA GLY A 38 -4.06 -24.83 -35.64
C GLY A 38 -2.98 -23.77 -35.40
N LYS A 39 -3.32 -22.51 -35.18
CA LYS A 39 -2.40 -21.42 -34.85
C LYS A 39 -2.87 -20.64 -33.62
N VAL A 40 -1.93 -20.26 -32.74
CA VAL A 40 -2.18 -19.44 -31.56
C VAL A 40 -1.28 -18.21 -31.61
N ALA A 41 -1.87 -17.03 -31.55
CA ALA A 41 -1.12 -15.78 -31.48
C ALA A 41 -0.41 -15.66 -30.11
N ILE A 42 0.90 -15.37 -30.13
CA ILE A 42 1.68 -15.07 -28.93
C ILE A 42 2.15 -13.63 -29.02
N GLU A 43 1.64 -12.80 -28.11
CA GLU A 43 1.92 -11.36 -28.10
C GLU A 43 3.30 -11.03 -27.51
N ASN A 44 3.78 -11.84 -26.56
CA ASN A 44 5.07 -11.62 -25.91
C ASN A 44 6.24 -12.01 -26.82
N PRO A 45 7.04 -11.04 -27.36
CA PRO A 45 8.12 -11.33 -28.28
C PRO A 45 9.22 -12.21 -27.68
N ALA A 46 9.45 -12.07 -26.35
CA ALA A 46 10.44 -12.88 -25.64
C ALA A 46 10.00 -14.36 -25.59
N LEU A 47 8.70 -14.63 -25.39
CA LEU A 47 8.16 -15.99 -25.44
C LEU A 47 8.22 -16.56 -26.84
N VAL A 48 7.88 -15.77 -27.87
CA VAL A 48 8.04 -16.18 -29.29
C VAL A 48 9.48 -16.60 -29.58
N THR A 49 10.45 -15.77 -29.16
CA THR A 49 11.88 -16.07 -29.35
C THR A 49 12.28 -17.34 -28.62
N ALA A 50 11.91 -17.46 -27.35
CA ALA A 50 12.26 -18.63 -26.54
C ALA A 50 11.70 -19.95 -27.09
N LEU A 51 10.48 -19.93 -27.63
CA LEU A 51 9.85 -21.09 -28.24
C LEU A 51 10.49 -21.42 -29.60
N LYS A 52 10.84 -20.41 -30.43
CA LYS A 52 11.58 -20.61 -31.69
C LYS A 52 12.95 -21.27 -31.42
N GLU A 53 13.70 -20.84 -30.43
CA GLU A 53 14.95 -21.44 -30.00
C GLU A 53 14.81 -22.91 -29.62
N GLN A 54 13.65 -23.31 -29.09
CA GLN A 54 13.34 -24.71 -28.80
C GLN A 54 12.76 -25.46 -30.00
N GLY A 55 12.76 -24.83 -31.18
CA GLY A 55 12.39 -25.46 -32.46
C GLY A 55 10.88 -25.57 -32.68
N PHE A 56 10.07 -24.71 -32.03
CA PHE A 56 8.66 -24.58 -32.37
C PHE A 56 8.49 -23.74 -33.64
N THR A 57 7.48 -24.10 -34.45
CA THR A 57 7.20 -23.46 -35.73
C THR A 57 6.29 -22.27 -35.55
N PHE A 58 6.64 -21.15 -36.19
CA PHE A 58 5.85 -19.91 -36.16
C PHE A 58 5.61 -19.39 -37.57
N GLU A 59 4.43 -18.81 -37.78
CA GLU A 59 4.11 -17.94 -38.92
C GLU A 59 3.90 -16.51 -38.37
N GLY A 60 4.93 -15.65 -38.54
CA GLY A 60 4.95 -14.36 -37.82
C GLY A 60 5.05 -14.58 -36.31
N ASN A 61 4.09 -14.09 -35.56
CA ASN A 61 3.94 -14.30 -34.12
C ASN A 61 2.94 -15.43 -33.77
N ASN A 62 2.40 -16.12 -34.77
CA ASN A 62 1.45 -17.22 -34.53
C ASN A 62 2.21 -18.54 -34.40
N LEU A 63 2.11 -19.17 -33.25
CA LEU A 63 2.61 -20.53 -33.00
C LEU A 63 1.75 -21.52 -33.80
N VAL A 64 2.41 -22.36 -34.63
CA VAL A 64 1.74 -23.43 -35.37
C VAL A 64 1.53 -24.61 -34.42
N VAL A 65 0.29 -24.97 -34.16
CA VAL A 65 -0.07 -26.08 -33.27
C VAL A 65 0.05 -27.40 -34.00
N ASN A 66 1.28 -27.91 -34.09
CA ASN A 66 1.64 -29.19 -34.69
C ASN A 66 1.82 -30.29 -33.61
N ASP A 67 2.24 -31.48 -34.00
CA ASP A 67 2.43 -32.59 -33.07
C ASP A 67 3.43 -32.30 -31.98
N LYS A 68 4.51 -31.52 -32.28
CA LYS A 68 5.45 -31.08 -31.25
C LYS A 68 4.76 -30.29 -30.16
N VAL A 69 3.90 -29.31 -30.49
CA VAL A 69 3.14 -28.54 -29.52
C VAL A 69 2.19 -29.44 -28.75
N ARG A 70 1.49 -30.35 -29.43
CA ARG A 70 0.50 -31.25 -28.83
C ARG A 70 1.09 -32.29 -27.89
N THR A 71 2.37 -32.66 -28.07
CA THR A 71 3.02 -33.71 -27.27
C THR A 71 4.04 -33.15 -26.26
N THR A 72 4.28 -31.85 -26.26
CA THR A 72 5.24 -31.24 -25.32
C THR A 72 4.68 -31.26 -23.88
N THR A 73 5.38 -31.96 -23.01
CA THR A 73 5.06 -32.08 -21.58
C THR A 73 5.88 -31.17 -20.68
N SER A 74 7.02 -30.67 -21.15
CA SER A 74 7.92 -29.81 -20.38
C SER A 74 8.48 -28.67 -21.25
N LEU A 75 8.57 -27.47 -20.68
CA LEU A 75 9.19 -26.30 -21.29
C LEU A 75 10.23 -25.67 -20.36
N ASN A 76 11.44 -25.46 -20.89
CA ASN A 76 12.44 -24.67 -20.20
C ASN A 76 12.47 -23.23 -20.74
N LEU A 77 11.89 -22.31 -19.98
CA LEU A 77 11.81 -20.89 -20.31
C LEU A 77 12.63 -20.02 -19.34
N SER A 78 13.64 -20.62 -18.70
CA SER A 78 14.52 -19.93 -17.75
C SER A 78 15.35 -18.85 -18.43
N GLY A 79 15.46 -17.67 -17.82
CA GLY A 79 16.34 -16.57 -18.25
C GLY A 79 15.94 -15.93 -19.59
N LYS A 80 14.69 -16.07 -20.02
CA LYS A 80 14.20 -15.58 -21.31
C LYS A 80 13.62 -14.16 -21.27
N GLN A 81 13.80 -13.42 -20.18
CA GLN A 81 13.30 -12.05 -19.99
C GLN A 81 11.77 -11.96 -20.11
N LEU A 82 11.04 -13.02 -19.76
CA LEU A 82 9.58 -13.06 -19.84
C LEU A 82 8.95 -12.14 -18.80
N THR A 83 7.92 -11.43 -19.23
CA THR A 83 7.06 -10.60 -18.38
C THR A 83 5.68 -11.23 -18.13
N ASP A 84 5.29 -12.18 -18.97
CA ASP A 84 4.06 -12.97 -18.88
C ASP A 84 4.24 -14.32 -19.60
N VAL A 85 3.23 -15.18 -19.47
CA VAL A 85 3.22 -16.53 -20.06
C VAL A 85 2.01 -16.79 -20.96
N LYS A 86 1.33 -15.73 -21.42
CA LYS A 86 0.19 -15.85 -22.32
C LYS A 86 0.60 -16.52 -23.62
N GLY A 87 -0.15 -17.53 -24.02
CA GLY A 87 0.16 -18.37 -25.17
C GLY A 87 0.59 -19.79 -24.79
N LEU A 88 0.93 -20.06 -23.51
CA LEU A 88 1.23 -21.42 -23.04
C LEU A 88 -0.01 -22.32 -23.03
N GLU A 89 -1.21 -21.77 -23.05
CA GLU A 89 -2.47 -22.51 -23.21
C GLU A 89 -2.56 -23.30 -24.52
N ALA A 90 -1.70 -22.99 -25.50
CA ALA A 90 -1.56 -23.76 -26.73
C ALA A 90 -1.00 -25.18 -26.51
N PHE A 91 -0.40 -25.46 -25.35
CA PHE A 91 0.24 -26.73 -25.03
C PHE A 91 -0.68 -27.62 -24.17
N PRO A 92 -1.48 -28.51 -24.77
CA PRO A 92 -2.58 -29.20 -24.10
C PRO A 92 -2.16 -30.23 -23.07
N VAL A 93 -0.90 -30.69 -23.10
CA VAL A 93 -0.38 -31.72 -22.21
C VAL A 93 0.83 -31.23 -21.39
N LEU A 94 1.08 -29.90 -21.41
CA LEU A 94 2.18 -29.30 -20.65
C LEU A 94 1.98 -29.53 -19.15
N SER A 95 2.88 -30.25 -18.52
CA SER A 95 2.83 -30.60 -17.10
C SER A 95 3.93 -29.94 -16.29
N GLU A 96 5.02 -29.53 -16.91
CA GLU A 96 6.16 -28.92 -16.24
C GLU A 96 6.63 -27.66 -16.97
N VAL A 97 6.88 -26.57 -16.23
CA VAL A 97 7.43 -25.34 -16.79
C VAL A 97 8.51 -24.74 -15.89
N ASN A 98 9.67 -24.47 -16.45
CA ASN A 98 10.73 -23.73 -15.78
C ASN A 98 10.68 -22.26 -16.23
N LEU A 99 10.27 -21.39 -15.33
CA LEU A 99 10.13 -19.94 -15.51
C LEU A 99 11.15 -19.15 -14.68
N SER A 100 12.21 -19.80 -14.21
CA SER A 100 13.21 -19.16 -13.34
C SER A 100 13.95 -18.02 -14.06
N ASN A 101 14.46 -17.05 -13.28
CA ASN A 101 15.29 -15.94 -13.77
C ASN A 101 14.66 -15.12 -14.92
N ASN A 102 13.38 -14.80 -14.80
CA ASN A 102 12.65 -13.95 -15.75
C ASN A 102 12.39 -12.53 -15.19
N LYS A 103 11.53 -11.77 -15.85
CA LYS A 103 11.18 -10.36 -15.55
C LYS A 103 9.71 -10.19 -15.22
N PHE A 104 9.11 -11.16 -14.58
CA PHE A 104 7.73 -11.01 -14.09
C PHE A 104 7.63 -9.80 -13.13
N ALA A 105 6.46 -9.14 -13.14
CA ALA A 105 6.13 -8.14 -12.14
C ALA A 105 6.11 -8.77 -10.73
N GLN A 106 5.95 -7.96 -9.69
CA GLN A 106 6.00 -8.41 -8.29
C GLN A 106 4.96 -9.48 -7.92
N THR A 107 3.89 -9.61 -8.72
CA THR A 107 2.82 -10.60 -8.54
C THR A 107 2.84 -11.62 -9.67
N PHE A 108 2.79 -12.92 -9.34
CA PHE A 108 2.61 -14.00 -10.32
C PHE A 108 1.20 -14.59 -10.21
N ASP A 109 0.52 -14.66 -11.36
CA ASP A 109 -0.81 -15.24 -11.46
C ASP A 109 -0.73 -16.67 -12.03
N PHE A 110 -0.94 -17.67 -11.17
CA PHE A 110 -0.97 -19.08 -11.56
C PHE A 110 -2.18 -19.43 -12.46
N GLY A 111 -3.20 -18.58 -12.51
CA GLY A 111 -4.34 -18.75 -13.41
C GLY A 111 -3.97 -18.59 -14.88
N THR A 112 -2.82 -17.96 -15.18
CA THR A 112 -2.31 -17.79 -16.55
C THR A 112 -1.64 -19.03 -17.12
N LEU A 113 -1.35 -20.03 -16.28
CA LEU A 113 -0.75 -21.29 -16.72
C LEU A 113 -1.83 -22.30 -17.17
N PRO A 114 -1.54 -23.14 -18.18
CA PRO A 114 -2.44 -24.25 -18.55
C PRO A 114 -2.83 -25.10 -17.33
N ALA A 115 -4.08 -25.56 -17.29
CA ALA A 115 -4.61 -26.35 -16.18
C ALA A 115 -3.86 -27.68 -15.96
N THR A 116 -3.20 -28.18 -17.00
CA THR A 116 -2.41 -29.41 -17.00
C THR A 116 -1.06 -29.25 -16.27
N VAL A 117 -0.55 -28.02 -16.10
CA VAL A 117 0.75 -27.79 -15.44
C VAL A 117 0.67 -28.17 -13.97
N LYS A 118 1.58 -29.04 -13.54
CA LYS A 118 1.71 -29.58 -12.18
C LYS A 118 3.03 -29.23 -11.50
N SER A 119 4.05 -28.85 -12.28
CA SER A 119 5.35 -28.46 -11.76
C SER A 119 5.78 -27.10 -12.32
N VAL A 120 6.12 -26.16 -11.42
CA VAL A 120 6.53 -24.80 -11.79
C VAL A 120 7.77 -24.40 -11.01
N ASN A 121 8.76 -23.88 -11.73
CA ASN A 121 9.93 -23.26 -11.13
C ASN A 121 9.93 -21.75 -11.41
N LEU A 122 9.76 -20.94 -10.35
CA LEU A 122 9.78 -19.47 -10.36
C LEU A 122 11.03 -18.89 -9.69
N SER A 123 12.03 -19.70 -9.36
CA SER A 123 13.23 -19.25 -8.65
C SER A 123 13.94 -18.11 -9.42
N GLY A 124 14.62 -17.23 -8.69
CA GLY A 124 15.38 -16.14 -9.28
C GLY A 124 14.54 -15.01 -9.91
N ASN A 125 13.21 -15.02 -9.75
CA ASN A 125 12.35 -13.87 -10.04
C ASN A 125 12.18 -13.00 -8.80
N GLU A 126 11.79 -11.74 -8.98
CA GLU A 126 11.48 -10.81 -7.88
C GLU A 126 9.96 -10.79 -7.59
N LEU A 127 9.47 -11.93 -7.08
CA LEU A 127 8.04 -12.14 -6.81
C LEU A 127 7.76 -12.08 -5.31
N TYR A 128 6.78 -11.28 -4.93
CA TYR A 128 6.34 -11.08 -3.55
C TYR A 128 4.91 -11.56 -3.33
N ASP A 129 4.08 -11.54 -4.37
CA ASP A 129 2.67 -11.90 -4.27
C ASP A 129 2.27 -12.95 -5.32
N PHE A 130 1.20 -13.72 -5.00
CA PHE A 130 0.77 -14.86 -5.80
C PHE A 130 -0.75 -14.90 -5.90
N LYS A 131 -1.28 -15.11 -7.11
CA LYS A 131 -2.72 -15.20 -7.36
C LYS A 131 -3.11 -16.58 -7.87
N ASN A 132 -4.36 -16.95 -7.61
CA ASN A 132 -4.97 -18.19 -8.11
C ASN A 132 -4.32 -19.50 -7.60
N LEU A 133 -3.69 -19.48 -6.42
CA LEU A 133 -3.34 -20.68 -5.65
C LEU A 133 -4.41 -21.01 -4.61
N ALA A 134 -4.76 -20.04 -3.80
CA ALA A 134 -5.82 -20.11 -2.81
C ALA A 134 -6.54 -18.76 -2.71
N THR A 135 -7.80 -18.77 -2.29
CA THR A 135 -8.46 -17.56 -1.78
C THR A 135 -8.26 -17.47 -0.28
N THR A 136 -8.22 -16.25 0.20
CA THR A 136 -8.17 -15.92 1.62
C THR A 136 -9.33 -14.99 1.95
N ASP A 137 -10.05 -15.25 3.03
CA ASP A 137 -11.13 -14.42 3.54
C ASP A 137 -10.81 -14.06 5.00
N TYR A 138 -10.56 -12.79 5.24
CA TYR A 138 -10.23 -12.23 6.55
C TYR A 138 -11.42 -11.55 7.22
N SER A 139 -12.63 -11.74 6.71
CA SER A 139 -13.84 -11.26 7.40
C SER A 139 -14.02 -11.99 8.74
N ASP A 140 -14.58 -11.29 9.72
CA ASP A 140 -14.76 -11.81 11.08
C ASP A 140 -15.71 -13.02 11.13
N ASN A 141 -16.55 -13.18 10.11
CA ASN A 141 -17.57 -14.24 10.01
C ASN A 141 -17.19 -15.37 9.04
N ALA A 142 -15.97 -15.39 8.51
CA ALA A 142 -15.57 -16.43 7.56
C ALA A 142 -15.52 -17.80 8.23
N GLN A 143 -16.45 -18.70 7.85
CA GLN A 143 -16.46 -20.09 8.32
C GLN A 143 -15.29 -20.88 7.72
N GLU A 144 -14.97 -20.62 6.45
CA GLU A 144 -13.84 -21.20 5.74
C GLU A 144 -12.93 -20.08 5.21
N PRO A 145 -11.97 -19.61 6.02
CA PRO A 145 -11.15 -18.45 5.64
C PRO A 145 -10.22 -18.72 4.46
N TYR A 146 -10.02 -20.00 4.09
CA TYR A 146 -9.14 -20.37 2.99
C TYR A 146 -9.80 -21.42 2.09
N LYS A 147 -9.68 -21.23 0.77
CA LYS A 147 -10.16 -22.19 -0.23
C LYS A 147 -9.07 -22.40 -1.28
N LEU A 148 -8.73 -23.68 -1.52
CA LEU A 148 -7.80 -24.05 -2.59
C LEU A 148 -8.42 -23.76 -3.97
N ILE A 149 -7.70 -23.04 -4.81
CA ILE A 149 -8.08 -22.79 -6.22
C ILE A 149 -7.40 -23.81 -7.11
N ARG A 150 -6.08 -23.97 -6.93
CA ARG A 150 -5.27 -24.84 -7.78
C ARG A 150 -4.19 -25.52 -6.95
N SER A 151 -3.90 -26.79 -7.24
CA SER A 151 -2.78 -27.53 -6.62
C SER A 151 -1.70 -27.87 -7.65
N PHE A 152 -0.47 -27.90 -7.17
CA PHE A 152 0.71 -28.30 -7.93
C PHE A 152 1.39 -29.46 -7.21
N ASP A 153 2.04 -30.34 -7.96
CA ASP A 153 2.88 -31.41 -7.39
C ASP A 153 4.18 -30.79 -6.87
N LYS A 154 4.74 -29.81 -7.60
CA LYS A 154 5.96 -29.12 -7.21
C LYS A 154 5.91 -27.62 -7.54
N LEU A 155 6.28 -26.80 -6.56
CA LEU A 155 6.53 -25.36 -6.74
C LEU A 155 7.92 -25.01 -6.21
N VAL A 156 8.73 -24.33 -7.01
CA VAL A 156 10.00 -23.74 -6.57
C VAL A 156 9.87 -22.22 -6.65
N LEU A 157 9.90 -21.57 -5.49
CA LEU A 157 9.63 -20.16 -5.31
C LEU A 157 10.93 -19.35 -5.13
N PRO A 158 10.94 -18.06 -5.49
CA PRO A 158 12.07 -17.17 -5.19
C PRO A 158 12.19 -16.90 -3.69
N ALA A 159 13.35 -16.41 -3.25
CA ALA A 159 13.59 -16.03 -1.86
C ALA A 159 12.65 -14.93 -1.36
N THR A 160 12.21 -14.04 -2.25
CA THR A 160 11.26 -12.95 -1.95
C THR A 160 9.85 -13.44 -1.59
N ALA A 161 9.50 -14.70 -1.94
CA ALA A 161 8.23 -15.32 -1.55
C ALA A 161 8.05 -15.43 -0.03
N LYS A 162 9.13 -15.29 0.75
CA LYS A 162 9.08 -15.25 2.22
C LYS A 162 8.19 -14.13 2.77
N TYR A 163 7.97 -13.06 1.98
CA TYR A 163 7.17 -11.90 2.38
C TYR A 163 5.67 -12.05 2.11
N ASN A 164 5.25 -13.13 1.42
CA ASN A 164 3.82 -13.40 1.23
C ASN A 164 3.20 -13.93 2.52
N MET A 165 2.25 -13.17 3.09
CA MET A 165 1.68 -13.41 4.41
C MET A 165 0.34 -14.14 4.37
N ASP A 166 -0.25 -14.34 3.19
CA ASP A 166 -1.62 -14.81 3.06
C ASP A 166 -1.74 -16.06 2.16
N VAL A 167 -1.48 -15.92 0.87
CA VAL A 167 -1.76 -16.96 -0.13
C VAL A 167 -0.87 -18.19 0.05
N LEU A 168 0.45 -18.01 0.24
CA LEU A 168 1.37 -19.14 0.39
C LEU A 168 1.17 -19.91 1.69
N PRO A 169 1.05 -19.28 2.88
CA PRO A 169 0.71 -20.00 4.11
C PRO A 169 -0.61 -20.76 4.00
N ALA A 170 -1.65 -20.17 3.39
CA ALA A 170 -2.92 -20.82 3.14
C ALA A 170 -2.77 -22.00 2.17
N TYR A 171 -2.05 -21.83 1.07
CA TYR A 171 -1.81 -22.87 0.07
C TYR A 171 -1.11 -24.09 0.67
N VAL A 172 -0.02 -23.90 1.42
CA VAL A 172 0.72 -25.01 2.03
C VAL A 172 -0.15 -25.81 3.02
N LYS A 173 -1.04 -25.12 3.74
CA LYS A 173 -2.02 -25.76 4.63
C LYS A 173 -3.05 -26.59 3.86
N LEU A 174 -3.55 -26.06 2.73
CA LEU A 174 -4.62 -26.68 1.93
C LEU A 174 -4.11 -27.77 0.97
N ALA A 175 -2.86 -27.70 0.56
CA ALA A 175 -2.21 -28.63 -0.36
C ALA A 175 -0.98 -29.33 0.29
N PRO A 176 -1.16 -30.11 1.37
CA PRO A 176 -0.04 -30.66 2.16
C PRO A 176 0.81 -31.70 1.41
N LYS A 177 0.32 -32.18 0.26
CA LYS A 177 1.06 -33.12 -0.62
C LYS A 177 1.94 -32.40 -1.65
N SER A 178 1.79 -31.10 -1.82
CA SER A 178 2.59 -30.29 -2.74
C SER A 178 4.02 -30.17 -2.18
N ASP A 179 5.02 -30.43 -3.03
CA ASP A 179 6.42 -30.14 -2.74
C ASP A 179 6.68 -28.66 -2.99
N VAL A 180 6.48 -27.82 -1.97
CA VAL A 180 6.74 -26.39 -2.04
C VAL A 180 8.13 -26.10 -1.50
N GLN A 181 8.98 -25.59 -2.37
CA GLN A 181 10.34 -25.17 -2.06
C GLN A 181 10.49 -23.66 -2.26
N MET A 182 11.38 -23.03 -1.52
CA MET A 182 11.73 -21.63 -1.62
C MET A 182 13.25 -21.48 -1.58
N LEU A 183 13.79 -20.55 -2.36
CA LEU A 183 15.22 -20.27 -2.26
C LEU A 183 15.53 -19.60 -0.92
N ASN A 184 16.61 -20.04 -0.29
CA ASN A 184 17.22 -19.33 0.83
C ASN A 184 18.11 -18.17 0.32
N ALA A 185 18.74 -17.43 1.25
CA ALA A 185 19.62 -16.30 0.92
C ALA A 185 20.85 -16.69 0.08
N GLN A 186 21.27 -17.97 0.11
CA GLN A 186 22.37 -18.52 -0.66
C GLN A 186 21.93 -19.04 -2.04
N GLY A 187 20.64 -18.90 -2.39
CA GLY A 187 20.09 -19.39 -3.65
C GLY A 187 19.83 -20.90 -3.70
N THR A 188 19.89 -21.59 -2.56
CA THR A 188 19.56 -23.02 -2.45
C THR A 188 18.07 -23.22 -2.20
N ALA A 189 17.45 -24.13 -2.94
CA ALA A 189 16.04 -24.47 -2.73
C ALA A 189 15.88 -25.35 -1.47
N GLU A 190 15.06 -24.91 -0.54
CA GLU A 190 14.73 -25.60 0.69
C GLU A 190 13.20 -25.72 0.82
N LYS A 191 12.74 -26.69 1.61
CA LYS A 191 11.31 -26.84 1.88
C LYS A 191 10.75 -25.55 2.45
N TYR A 192 9.65 -25.04 1.88
CA TYR A 192 8.97 -23.86 2.40
C TYR A 192 8.50 -24.09 3.82
N THR A 193 8.72 -23.11 4.67
CA THR A 193 8.19 -23.07 6.05
C THR A 193 7.45 -21.77 6.28
N THR A 194 6.45 -21.80 7.16
CA THR A 194 5.73 -20.61 7.63
C THR A 194 6.45 -19.87 8.74
N LEU A 195 7.53 -20.42 9.27
CA LEU A 195 8.28 -19.83 10.38
C LEU A 195 9.25 -18.76 9.88
N ARG A 196 9.27 -17.60 10.56
CA ARG A 196 10.16 -16.47 10.27
C ARG A 196 10.93 -16.06 11.50
N GLU A 197 12.21 -15.77 11.31
CA GLU A 197 13.09 -15.33 12.40
C GLU A 197 12.81 -13.89 12.81
N VAL A 198 13.08 -13.58 14.08
CA VAL A 198 13.17 -12.24 14.65
C VAL A 198 14.51 -12.18 15.38
N PRO A 199 15.59 -11.73 14.68
CA PRO A 199 16.95 -11.85 15.21
C PRO A 199 17.23 -10.95 16.40
N ASP A 200 16.62 -9.76 16.46
CA ASP A 200 16.83 -8.80 17.54
C ASP A 200 16.05 -9.20 18.79
N ALA A 201 16.74 -9.26 19.93
CA ALA A 201 16.15 -9.71 21.18
C ALA A 201 15.10 -8.73 21.72
N THR A 202 15.31 -7.42 21.57
CA THR A 202 14.36 -6.39 22.02
C THR A 202 13.13 -6.38 21.12
N LEU A 203 13.31 -6.49 19.80
CA LEU A 203 12.22 -6.64 18.86
C LEU A 203 11.42 -7.91 19.12
N LEU A 204 12.09 -9.03 19.42
CA LEU A 204 11.43 -10.30 19.78
C LEU A 204 10.57 -10.16 21.04
N LEU A 205 11.07 -9.45 22.07
CA LEU A 205 10.27 -9.16 23.28
C LEU A 205 9.06 -8.28 22.93
N TYR A 206 9.24 -7.27 22.08
CA TYR A 206 8.16 -6.44 21.59
C TYR A 206 7.09 -7.26 20.86
N MET A 207 7.52 -8.13 19.92
CA MET A 207 6.60 -9.01 19.18
C MET A 207 5.85 -9.96 20.10
N LYS A 208 6.52 -10.58 21.06
CA LYS A 208 5.87 -11.47 22.04
C LYS A 208 4.87 -10.75 22.92
N LYS A 209 5.11 -9.48 23.25
CA LYS A 209 4.20 -8.69 24.08
C LYS A 209 2.96 -8.22 23.31
N HIS A 210 3.12 -7.78 22.06
CA HIS A 210 2.08 -7.11 21.30
C HIS A 210 1.39 -7.97 20.25
N TYR A 211 2.02 -9.09 19.83
CA TYR A 211 1.59 -9.96 18.74
C TYR A 211 1.79 -11.45 19.06
N SER A 212 1.49 -11.82 20.30
CA SER A 212 1.75 -13.17 20.84
C SER A 212 1.02 -14.27 20.07
N SER A 213 -0.16 -13.98 19.51
CA SER A 213 -0.99 -14.96 18.79
C SER A 213 -0.30 -15.53 17.55
N VAL A 214 0.57 -14.76 16.90
CA VAL A 214 1.33 -15.22 15.72
C VAL A 214 2.71 -15.77 16.08
N MET A 215 3.09 -15.77 17.38
CA MET A 215 4.39 -16.28 17.78
C MET A 215 4.38 -17.81 17.95
N ASN A 216 5.51 -18.42 17.59
CA ASN A 216 5.83 -19.84 17.84
C ASN A 216 7.25 -19.91 18.42
N GLY A 217 7.34 -19.92 19.75
CA GLY A 217 8.62 -19.75 20.42
C GLY A 217 9.24 -18.38 20.14
N ASN A 218 10.39 -18.38 19.47
CA ASN A 218 11.12 -17.16 19.10
C ASN A 218 10.92 -16.75 17.62
N LYS A 219 9.95 -17.38 16.93
CA LYS A 219 9.68 -17.12 15.51
C LYS A 219 8.25 -16.63 15.32
N ILE A 220 8.02 -15.88 14.26
CA ILE A 220 6.68 -15.57 13.77
C ILE A 220 6.22 -16.74 12.91
N ASP A 221 5.00 -17.21 13.11
CA ASP A 221 4.38 -18.28 12.33
C ASP A 221 3.25 -17.73 11.45
N LEU A 222 3.50 -17.65 10.15
CA LEU A 222 2.57 -17.11 9.17
C LEU A 222 1.29 -17.94 9.00
N SER A 223 1.26 -19.17 9.52
CA SER A 223 0.05 -19.99 9.52
C SER A 223 -0.95 -19.62 10.62
N LYS A 224 -0.53 -18.79 11.57
CA LYS A 224 -1.34 -18.27 12.66
C LYS A 224 -1.96 -16.91 12.30
N ARG A 225 -3.06 -16.57 12.94
CA ARG A 225 -3.77 -15.31 12.74
C ARG A 225 -3.55 -14.39 13.93
N LEU A 226 -3.42 -13.09 13.66
CA LEU A 226 -3.53 -12.07 14.71
C LEU A 226 -4.89 -12.17 15.40
N SER A 227 -4.91 -12.08 16.73
CA SER A 227 -6.18 -11.89 17.45
C SER A 227 -6.78 -10.52 17.10
N SER A 228 -8.08 -10.35 17.32
CA SER A 228 -8.76 -9.08 17.06
C SER A 228 -8.18 -7.93 17.89
N GLU A 229 -7.70 -8.22 19.11
CA GLU A 229 -7.03 -7.25 19.96
C GLU A 229 -5.68 -6.84 19.37
N GLU A 230 -4.85 -7.83 19.03
CA GLU A 230 -3.50 -7.60 18.50
C GLU A 230 -3.52 -6.93 17.12
N ALA A 231 -4.52 -7.25 16.29
CA ALA A 231 -4.71 -6.59 14.99
C ALA A 231 -4.93 -5.06 15.13
N ASN A 232 -5.44 -4.61 16.26
CA ASN A 232 -5.65 -3.20 16.59
C ASN A 232 -4.47 -2.56 17.35
N ASN A 233 -3.42 -3.32 17.68
CA ASN A 233 -2.23 -2.76 18.31
C ASN A 233 -1.43 -1.95 17.29
N ALA A 234 -1.15 -0.69 17.63
CA ALA A 234 -0.26 0.12 16.82
C ALA A 234 1.16 -0.47 16.81
N LEU A 235 1.71 -0.69 15.62
CA LEU A 235 3.10 -1.05 15.46
C LEU A 235 3.95 0.23 15.52
N MET A 236 4.64 0.43 16.63
CA MET A 236 5.42 1.63 16.88
C MET A 236 6.84 1.27 17.30
N ILE A 237 7.81 1.59 16.46
CA ILE A 237 9.24 1.48 16.74
C ILE A 237 9.83 2.88 16.63
N SER A 238 10.47 3.36 17.68
CA SER A 238 11.11 4.67 17.71
C SER A 238 12.47 4.58 18.38
N GLN A 239 13.46 5.18 17.76
CA GLN A 239 14.80 5.34 18.32
C GLN A 239 14.89 6.45 19.38
N ALA A 240 13.80 7.21 19.61
CA ALA A 240 13.75 8.15 20.72
C ALA A 240 13.64 7.38 22.05
N PRO A 241 14.50 7.64 23.05
CA PRO A 241 14.48 6.94 24.32
C PRO A 241 13.10 7.03 25.00
N GLN A 242 12.65 5.92 25.55
CA GLN A 242 11.37 5.84 26.27
C GLN A 242 11.63 5.69 27.76
N TYR A 243 11.15 6.64 28.54
CA TYR A 243 11.42 6.70 29.98
C TYR A 243 10.37 5.95 30.84
N ASN A 244 9.44 5.23 30.25
CA ASN A 244 8.45 4.47 30.99
C ASN A 244 8.93 3.02 31.19
N PRO A 245 9.24 2.59 32.42
CA PRO A 245 9.76 1.26 32.70
C PRO A 245 8.75 0.12 32.43
N ASN A 246 7.48 0.45 32.22
CA ASN A 246 6.44 -0.54 31.86
C ASN A 246 6.31 -0.76 30.35
N ILE A 247 7.07 -0.04 29.54
CA ILE A 247 7.07 -0.13 28.08
C ILE A 247 8.42 -0.71 27.66
N ILE A 248 8.41 -1.56 26.63
CA ILE A 248 9.66 -2.01 26.00
C ILE A 248 10.28 -0.80 25.30
N ASP A 249 11.52 -0.49 25.67
CA ASP A 249 12.24 0.62 25.03
C ASP A 249 12.70 0.21 23.63
N THR A 250 11.97 0.67 22.62
CA THR A 250 12.27 0.35 21.22
C THR A 250 13.51 1.06 20.69
N SER A 251 14.11 1.99 21.44
CA SER A 251 15.38 2.61 21.06
C SER A 251 16.57 1.63 21.11
N GLU A 252 16.42 0.53 21.85
CA GLU A 252 17.39 -0.55 21.97
C GLU A 252 17.32 -1.57 20.79
N ILE A 253 16.40 -1.41 19.87
CA ILE A 253 16.31 -2.28 18.69
C ILE A 253 17.40 -1.91 17.68
N ASP A 254 18.31 -2.86 17.42
CA ASP A 254 19.38 -2.69 16.45
C ASP A 254 19.10 -3.33 15.10
N ASN A 255 18.16 -4.28 15.04
CA ASN A 255 17.76 -4.94 13.80
C ASN A 255 16.22 -5.07 13.74
N ILE A 256 15.62 -4.46 12.72
CA ILE A 256 14.15 -4.50 12.53
C ILE A 256 13.68 -5.68 11.67
N GLU A 257 14.55 -6.63 11.29
CA GLU A 257 14.13 -7.83 10.54
C GLU A 257 13.08 -8.62 11.34
N GLY A 258 11.97 -8.91 10.68
CA GLY A 258 10.81 -9.55 11.28
C GLY A 258 9.60 -8.60 11.40
N VAL A 259 9.81 -7.30 11.43
CA VAL A 259 8.72 -6.32 11.53
C VAL A 259 7.83 -6.35 10.29
N GLU A 260 8.39 -6.64 9.13
CA GLU A 260 7.66 -6.75 7.87
C GLU A 260 6.57 -7.81 7.90
N TYR A 261 6.72 -8.87 8.70
CA TYR A 261 5.72 -9.93 8.83
C TYR A 261 4.50 -9.51 9.66
N ILE A 262 4.62 -8.45 10.44
CA ILE A 262 3.48 -7.83 11.11
C ILE A 262 2.86 -6.76 10.21
N ILE A 263 3.68 -5.91 9.56
CA ILE A 263 3.19 -4.87 8.63
C ILE A 263 2.38 -5.48 7.50
N ASN A 264 2.89 -6.56 6.90
CA ASN A 264 2.27 -7.25 5.77
C ASN A 264 1.13 -8.18 6.19
N ASN A 265 0.80 -8.26 7.49
CA ASN A 265 -0.29 -9.12 7.93
C ASN A 265 -1.64 -8.52 7.51
N PRO A 266 -2.47 -9.22 6.72
CA PRO A 266 -3.71 -8.68 6.18
C PRO A 266 -4.77 -8.35 7.24
N LEU A 267 -4.61 -8.86 8.47
CA LEU A 267 -5.48 -8.56 9.60
C LEU A 267 -5.09 -7.28 10.35
N LEU A 268 -3.87 -6.78 10.16
CA LEU A 268 -3.44 -5.56 10.83
C LEU A 268 -4.38 -4.41 10.47
N SER A 269 -4.97 -3.77 11.48
CA SER A 269 -5.93 -2.68 11.32
C SER A 269 -5.52 -1.40 12.03
N ALA A 270 -4.29 -1.35 12.50
CA ALA A 270 -3.76 -0.26 13.29
C ALA A 270 -2.83 0.65 12.48
N LEU A 271 -2.29 1.62 13.17
CA LEU A 271 -1.22 2.48 12.72
C LEU A 271 0.12 1.71 12.68
N VAL A 272 0.91 1.96 11.65
CA VAL A 272 2.32 1.56 11.54
C VAL A 272 3.20 2.80 11.57
N HIS A 273 4.16 2.86 12.48
CA HIS A 273 5.18 3.91 12.51
C HIS A 273 6.54 3.35 12.92
N ILE A 274 7.54 3.52 12.05
CA ILE A 274 8.91 3.12 12.29
C ILE A 274 9.81 4.33 12.07
N GLN A 275 10.44 4.80 13.13
CA GLN A 275 11.40 5.89 13.10
C GLN A 275 12.75 5.42 13.62
N LEU A 276 13.70 5.28 12.73
CA LEU A 276 15.09 5.01 13.07
C LEU A 276 15.90 6.29 13.12
N SER A 277 17.13 6.21 13.60
CA SER A 277 18.14 7.28 13.50
C SER A 277 19.00 7.10 12.25
N THR A 278 19.74 8.14 11.87
CA THR A 278 20.57 8.12 10.66
C THR A 278 21.64 7.04 10.67
N ASP A 279 22.21 6.74 11.83
CA ASP A 279 23.23 5.73 12.05
C ASP A 279 22.68 4.30 12.12
N LYS A 280 21.37 4.16 12.34
CA LYS A 280 20.67 2.87 12.39
C LYS A 280 19.73 2.65 11.19
N LYS A 281 19.94 3.37 10.09
CA LYS A 281 19.13 3.23 8.88
C LYS A 281 19.14 1.79 8.36
N GLN A 282 17.97 1.26 8.07
CA GLN A 282 17.78 -0.12 7.62
C GLN A 282 16.81 -0.20 6.43
N THR A 283 16.70 -1.38 5.84
CA THR A 283 15.83 -1.65 4.69
C THR A 283 14.76 -2.68 5.05
N ILE A 284 13.50 -2.37 4.74
CA ILE A 284 12.42 -3.34 4.65
C ILE A 284 12.19 -3.61 3.16
N PRO A 285 12.56 -4.78 2.64
CA PRO A 285 12.59 -5.04 1.19
C PRO A 285 11.22 -4.98 0.52
N TYR A 286 10.15 -5.33 1.23
CA TYR A 286 8.78 -5.32 0.71
C TYR A 286 7.77 -5.01 1.80
N ILE A 287 6.86 -4.10 1.49
CA ILE A 287 5.70 -3.76 2.31
C ILE A 287 4.44 -3.90 1.46
N LYS A 288 3.44 -4.62 1.98
CA LYS A 288 2.07 -4.66 1.46
C LYS A 288 1.12 -4.30 2.60
N LEU A 289 0.49 -3.13 2.51
CA LEU A 289 -0.44 -2.73 3.55
C LEU A 289 -1.81 -3.37 3.35
N GLY A 290 -2.33 -3.95 4.43
CA GLY A 290 -3.68 -4.49 4.45
C GLY A 290 -4.76 -3.41 4.42
N GLN A 291 -5.98 -3.84 4.09
CA GLN A 291 -7.15 -2.98 3.85
C GLN A 291 -7.50 -2.06 5.03
N LYS A 292 -7.23 -2.50 6.26
CA LYS A 292 -7.68 -1.82 7.49
C LYS A 292 -6.63 -0.91 8.11
N VAL A 293 -5.40 -0.87 7.60
CA VAL A 293 -4.34 0.02 8.12
C VAL A 293 -4.73 1.48 7.89
N THR A 294 -4.73 2.27 8.95
CA THR A 294 -5.23 3.66 8.92
C THR A 294 -4.14 4.71 8.73
N ALA A 295 -2.93 4.41 9.17
CA ALA A 295 -1.78 5.29 9.00
C ALA A 295 -0.49 4.50 8.82
N PHE A 296 0.41 5.01 7.98
CA PHE A 296 1.71 4.41 7.73
C PHE A 296 2.80 5.48 7.74
N GLY A 297 3.83 5.28 8.54
CA GLY A 297 4.97 6.19 8.64
C GLY A 297 6.30 5.48 8.74
N THR A 298 7.27 5.90 7.92
CA THR A 298 8.68 5.46 8.04
C THR A 298 9.62 6.65 7.97
N VAL A 299 10.64 6.66 8.83
CA VAL A 299 11.71 7.64 8.87
C VAL A 299 13.04 6.90 9.00
N TRP A 300 13.99 7.18 8.08
CA TRP A 300 15.26 6.47 7.97
C TRP A 300 15.12 4.95 7.73
N VAL A 301 14.06 4.56 7.03
CA VAL A 301 13.83 3.17 6.59
C VAL A 301 13.74 3.16 5.08
N ASP A 302 14.64 2.47 4.42
CA ASP A 302 14.57 2.23 2.98
C ASP A 302 13.51 1.15 2.67
N THR A 303 12.62 1.45 1.74
CA THR A 303 11.53 0.56 1.35
C THR A 303 11.41 0.56 -0.18
N PRO A 304 12.20 -0.24 -0.89
CA PRO A 304 12.23 -0.21 -2.35
C PRO A 304 10.91 -0.62 -3.00
N ASN A 305 10.18 -1.52 -2.35
CA ASN A 305 8.93 -2.06 -2.87
C ASN A 305 7.80 -1.86 -1.85
N ILE A 306 6.86 -0.97 -2.16
CA ILE A 306 5.67 -0.73 -1.34
C ILE A 306 4.43 -0.95 -2.20
N ASP A 307 3.53 -1.79 -1.70
CA ASP A 307 2.22 -2.08 -2.30
C ASP A 307 1.10 -1.52 -1.41
N PHE A 308 0.40 -0.51 -1.90
CA PHE A 308 -0.78 0.08 -1.28
C PHE A 308 -2.08 -0.33 -1.99
N SER A 309 -2.06 -1.32 -2.88
CA SER A 309 -3.23 -1.69 -3.70
C SER A 309 -4.45 -2.14 -2.89
N GLU A 310 -4.25 -2.56 -1.66
CA GLU A 310 -5.31 -2.96 -0.73
C GLU A 310 -5.57 -1.94 0.39
N ALA A 311 -4.78 -0.86 0.50
CA ALA A 311 -4.79 0.07 1.64
C ALA A 311 -5.98 1.06 1.60
N GLU A 312 -7.21 0.56 1.56
CA GLU A 312 -8.44 1.36 1.42
C GLU A 312 -8.70 2.30 2.60
N SER A 313 -8.31 1.91 3.82
CA SER A 313 -8.54 2.68 5.05
C SER A 313 -7.45 3.69 5.36
N LEU A 314 -6.39 3.75 4.56
CA LEU A 314 -5.26 4.63 4.80
C LEU A 314 -5.67 6.10 4.68
N THR A 315 -5.48 6.87 5.76
CA THR A 315 -5.75 8.33 5.83
C THR A 315 -4.48 9.15 6.01
N ALA A 316 -3.42 8.55 6.55
CA ALA A 316 -2.16 9.25 6.78
C ALA A 316 -0.96 8.43 6.28
N ILE A 317 -0.07 9.09 5.55
CA ILE A 317 1.18 8.52 5.09
C ILE A 317 2.33 9.49 5.33
N GLN A 318 3.45 8.97 5.83
CA GLN A 318 4.70 9.70 5.95
C GLN A 318 5.87 8.80 5.56
N ILE A 319 6.64 9.20 4.54
CA ILE A 319 7.87 8.53 4.16
C ILE A 319 8.98 9.58 4.10
N MET A 320 9.99 9.43 4.97
CA MET A 320 11.07 10.41 5.11
C MET A 320 12.43 9.73 5.12
N ASN A 321 13.41 10.39 4.48
CA ASN A 321 14.80 9.93 4.43
C ASN A 321 14.96 8.52 3.85
N ASN A 322 14.17 8.23 2.80
CA ASN A 322 14.17 6.96 2.08
C ASN A 322 14.91 7.14 0.74
N ALA A 323 15.97 6.36 0.52
CA ALA A 323 16.82 6.48 -0.66
C ALA A 323 16.46 5.50 -1.79
N THR A 324 15.45 4.65 -1.61
CA THR A 324 15.20 3.52 -2.53
C THR A 324 13.81 3.53 -3.16
N VAL A 325 12.81 4.12 -2.50
CA VAL A 325 11.44 4.17 -3.03
C VAL A 325 11.40 5.00 -4.32
N LYS A 326 10.80 4.44 -5.38
CA LYS A 326 10.66 5.11 -6.68
C LYS A 326 9.24 5.54 -7.00
N LYS A 327 8.27 4.77 -6.51
CA LYS A 327 6.85 4.99 -6.78
C LYS A 327 6.03 4.78 -5.52
N ILE A 328 5.08 5.68 -5.30
CA ILE A 328 4.02 5.56 -4.28
C ILE A 328 2.68 5.68 -5.00
N ASP A 329 1.87 4.64 -4.92
CA ASP A 329 0.54 4.61 -5.52
C ASP A 329 -0.55 4.52 -4.44
N LEU A 330 -1.20 5.64 -4.18
CA LEU A 330 -2.27 5.78 -3.18
C LEU A 330 -3.67 5.70 -3.82
N SER A 331 -3.79 5.28 -5.07
CA SER A 331 -5.07 5.26 -5.80
C SER A 331 -6.14 4.39 -5.13
N ALA A 332 -5.75 3.36 -4.39
CA ALA A 332 -6.65 2.51 -3.63
C ALA A 332 -7.11 3.09 -2.29
N SER A 333 -6.46 4.15 -1.78
CA SER A 333 -6.72 4.71 -0.45
C SER A 333 -8.00 5.55 -0.41
N LYS A 334 -9.15 4.89 -0.45
CA LYS A 334 -10.49 5.50 -0.50
C LYS A 334 -10.78 6.38 0.70
N ALA A 335 -10.23 6.06 1.86
CA ALA A 335 -10.41 6.84 3.07
C ALA A 335 -9.83 8.27 2.95
N MET A 336 -8.79 8.46 2.13
CA MET A 336 -8.24 9.78 1.83
C MET A 336 -9.21 10.65 1.00
N MET A 337 -10.19 10.05 0.33
CA MET A 337 -11.20 10.74 -0.47
C MET A 337 -12.48 11.06 0.32
N GLN A 338 -12.60 10.54 1.52
CA GLN A 338 -13.77 10.79 2.36
C GLN A 338 -13.70 12.19 2.96
N LYS A 339 -14.88 12.82 3.11
CA LYS A 339 -15.00 14.10 3.80
C LYS A 339 -14.50 13.92 5.24
N GLY A 340 -13.36 14.50 5.57
CA GLY A 340 -12.96 14.64 6.96
C GLY A 340 -14.01 15.48 7.68
N VAL A 341 -14.68 14.88 8.66
CA VAL A 341 -15.55 15.66 9.54
C VAL A 341 -14.63 16.43 10.46
N ALA A 342 -14.38 17.64 10.06
CA ALA A 342 -13.68 18.57 10.90
C ALA A 342 -14.64 19.01 12.00
N ASN A 343 -14.47 18.51 13.19
CA ASN A 343 -15.00 19.11 14.39
C ASN A 343 -13.85 19.55 15.28
N HIS A 344 -14.08 20.53 16.13
CA HIS A 344 -13.07 21.19 16.98
C HIS A 344 -12.18 20.24 17.81
N ASN A 345 -12.57 18.98 17.99
CA ASN A 345 -11.88 18.04 18.85
C ASN A 345 -11.25 16.85 18.09
N ASN A 346 -11.59 16.64 16.82
CA ASN A 346 -11.15 15.49 16.04
C ASN A 346 -10.85 15.93 14.61
N PHE A 347 -9.69 16.50 14.39
CA PHE A 347 -9.19 16.72 13.04
C PHE A 347 -8.75 15.36 12.46
N SER A 348 -9.69 14.65 11.85
CA SER A 348 -9.42 13.44 11.08
C SER A 348 -9.11 13.83 9.65
N GLY A 349 -8.06 14.62 9.47
CA GLY A 349 -7.63 15.04 8.14
C GLY A 349 -6.65 14.03 7.54
N THR A 350 -6.57 14.03 6.22
CA THR A 350 -5.55 13.34 5.47
C THR A 350 -4.18 13.98 5.72
N ALA A 351 -3.16 13.15 6.01
CA ALA A 351 -1.77 13.58 6.05
C ALA A 351 -0.99 12.86 4.96
N ILE A 352 -0.39 13.61 4.04
CA ILE A 352 0.43 13.08 2.95
C ILE A 352 1.78 13.79 3.00
N ARG A 353 2.84 13.06 3.39
CA ARG A 353 4.15 13.64 3.64
C ARG A 353 5.26 12.80 3.07
N PHE A 354 6.01 13.40 2.15
CA PHE A 354 7.22 12.82 1.58
C PHE A 354 8.36 13.81 1.71
N ALA A 355 9.48 13.38 2.30
CA ALA A 355 10.64 14.25 2.46
C ALA A 355 11.95 13.48 2.30
N ASN A 356 12.93 14.08 1.62
CA ASN A 356 14.28 13.51 1.43
C ASN A 356 14.23 12.10 0.78
N CYS A 357 13.35 11.88 -0.20
CA CYS A 357 13.24 10.64 -0.96
C CYS A 357 13.90 10.84 -2.32
N SER A 358 15.21 10.60 -2.40
CA SER A 358 16.05 10.99 -3.56
C SER A 358 15.70 10.28 -4.87
N GLN A 359 15.09 9.09 -4.81
CA GLN A 359 14.70 8.30 -5.98
C GLN A 359 13.20 8.30 -6.25
N LEU A 360 12.38 9.00 -5.47
CA LEU A 360 10.93 9.03 -5.66
C LEU A 360 10.56 9.80 -6.94
N GLU A 361 10.17 9.07 -7.98
CA GLU A 361 9.83 9.60 -9.30
C GLU A 361 8.35 9.85 -9.48
N GLU A 362 7.50 9.04 -8.83
CA GLU A 362 6.07 9.06 -9.03
C GLU A 362 5.30 8.95 -7.72
N VAL A 363 4.34 9.86 -7.53
CA VAL A 363 3.31 9.77 -6.49
C VAL A 363 1.95 9.86 -7.18
N ILE A 364 1.15 8.80 -7.06
CA ILE A 364 -0.22 8.76 -7.54
C ILE A 364 -1.13 9.01 -6.33
N LEU A 365 -1.80 10.14 -6.31
CA LEU A 365 -2.81 10.47 -5.31
C LEU A 365 -4.14 9.78 -5.68
N PRO A 366 -5.06 9.56 -4.72
CA PRO A 366 -6.39 9.07 -5.01
C PRO A 366 -7.09 9.96 -6.06
N ASP A 367 -7.93 9.36 -6.90
CA ASP A 367 -8.69 10.09 -7.92
C ASP A 367 -9.74 10.99 -7.27
N VAL A 368 -9.33 12.22 -6.97
CA VAL A 368 -10.16 13.24 -6.31
C VAL A 368 -11.35 13.71 -7.17
N SER A 369 -11.33 13.46 -8.49
CA SER A 369 -12.46 13.79 -9.37
C SER A 369 -13.71 12.94 -9.06
N LYS A 370 -13.52 11.77 -8.47
CA LYS A 370 -14.59 10.83 -8.07
C LYS A 370 -14.99 10.99 -6.60
N ALA A 371 -14.32 11.86 -5.87
CA ALA A 371 -14.66 12.10 -4.47
C ALA A 371 -16.08 12.69 -4.36
N PRO A 372 -16.95 12.16 -3.49
CA PRO A 372 -18.31 12.68 -3.29
C PRO A 372 -18.30 14.09 -2.70
N SER A 373 -17.19 14.49 -2.10
CA SER A 373 -16.97 15.84 -1.56
C SER A 373 -15.47 16.16 -1.60
N PRO A 374 -15.10 17.44 -1.50
CA PRO A 374 -13.69 17.86 -1.46
C PRO A 374 -12.93 17.16 -0.32
N ILE A 375 -11.68 16.81 -0.59
CA ILE A 375 -10.82 16.14 0.37
C ILE A 375 -10.39 17.13 1.45
N SER A 376 -10.49 16.71 2.71
CA SER A 376 -9.91 17.44 3.83
C SER A 376 -8.51 16.91 4.11
N ALA A 377 -7.51 17.78 4.09
CA ALA A 377 -6.14 17.42 4.41
C ALA A 377 -5.61 18.29 5.54
N TYR A 378 -5.12 17.63 6.60
CA TYR A 378 -4.45 18.34 7.69
C TYR A 378 -3.07 18.83 7.29
N SER A 379 -2.29 17.99 6.61
CA SER A 379 -0.93 18.30 6.22
C SER A 379 -0.56 17.66 4.89
N ILE A 380 -0.03 18.47 4.02
CA ILE A 380 0.57 18.06 2.75
C ILE A 380 2.03 18.53 2.76
N ALA A 381 2.97 17.61 2.54
CA ALA A 381 4.38 17.94 2.45
C ALA A 381 5.07 17.16 1.31
N PHE A 382 5.71 17.90 0.41
CA PHE A 382 6.57 17.39 -0.65
C PHE A 382 7.88 18.17 -0.58
N LEU A 383 8.90 17.56 0.05
CA LEU A 383 10.13 18.25 0.42
C LEU A 383 11.35 17.47 -0.06
N ASN A 384 12.25 18.15 -0.79
CA ASN A 384 13.50 17.58 -1.27
C ASN A 384 13.30 16.23 -1.99
N LEU A 385 12.53 16.26 -3.08
CA LEU A 385 12.20 15.13 -3.95
C LEU A 385 12.73 15.40 -5.37
N PRO A 386 14.03 15.38 -5.60
CA PRO A 386 14.64 15.85 -6.85
C PRO A 386 14.27 15.00 -8.07
N ALA A 387 13.91 13.74 -7.86
CA ALA A 387 13.52 12.83 -8.95
C ALA A 387 12.02 12.89 -9.30
N LEU A 388 11.19 13.61 -8.50
CA LEU A 388 9.73 13.61 -8.67
C LEU A 388 9.31 14.24 -9.98
N LYS A 389 8.62 13.48 -10.83
CA LYS A 389 8.13 13.87 -12.17
C LYS A 389 6.61 13.99 -12.22
N SER A 390 5.88 13.28 -11.36
CA SER A 390 4.43 13.31 -11.34
C SER A 390 3.89 14.67 -10.89
N THR A 391 2.78 15.11 -11.49
CA THR A 391 2.11 16.34 -11.08
C THR A 391 1.48 16.18 -9.70
N ILE A 392 1.69 17.15 -8.81
CA ILE A 392 1.04 17.21 -7.50
C ILE A 392 -0.28 18.00 -7.69
N ASP A 393 -1.40 17.30 -7.73
CA ASP A 393 -2.71 17.92 -7.92
C ASP A 393 -3.43 18.16 -6.60
N LEU A 394 -3.43 19.40 -6.15
CA LEU A 394 -4.11 19.86 -4.93
C LEU A 394 -5.47 20.51 -5.24
N SER A 395 -5.94 20.48 -6.50
CA SER A 395 -7.10 21.27 -6.94
C SER A 395 -8.42 20.87 -6.29
N LYS A 396 -8.50 19.68 -5.73
CA LYS A 396 -9.70 19.15 -5.07
C LYS A 396 -9.68 19.24 -3.54
N LEU A 397 -8.58 19.76 -2.98
CA LEU A 397 -8.51 19.96 -1.53
C LEU A 397 -9.44 21.12 -1.15
N GLN A 398 -10.34 20.88 -0.18
CA GLN A 398 -11.26 21.88 0.33
C GLN A 398 -10.80 22.44 1.69
N VAL A 399 -10.24 21.58 2.53
CA VAL A 399 -9.75 21.95 3.85
C VAL A 399 -8.32 21.48 3.98
N VAL A 400 -7.40 22.43 4.08
CA VAL A 400 -5.98 22.16 4.32
C VAL A 400 -5.51 23.08 5.41
N GLN A 401 -4.75 22.56 6.37
CA GLN A 401 -4.16 23.40 7.40
C GLN A 401 -2.70 23.73 7.07
N TYR A 402 -1.95 22.76 6.59
CA TYR A 402 -0.53 22.94 6.29
C TYR A 402 -0.16 22.43 4.90
N ILE A 403 0.52 23.26 4.11
CA ILE A 403 1.14 22.87 2.84
C ILE A 403 2.62 23.26 2.88
N TYR A 404 3.49 22.25 2.74
CA TYR A 404 4.94 22.41 2.66
C TYR A 404 5.43 21.95 1.30
N LEU A 405 6.06 22.83 0.54
CA LEU A 405 6.58 22.53 -0.80
C LEU A 405 7.99 23.08 -0.94
N GLY A 406 8.95 22.22 -1.32
CA GLY A 406 10.32 22.66 -1.55
C GLY A 406 11.21 21.57 -2.14
N GLY A 407 12.24 21.96 -2.89
CA GLY A 407 13.18 21.00 -3.50
C GLY A 407 12.51 19.99 -4.44
N ILE A 408 11.48 20.42 -5.19
CA ILE A 408 10.74 19.60 -6.15
C ILE A 408 10.75 20.30 -7.52
N SER A 409 10.94 19.52 -8.59
CA SER A 409 10.78 19.98 -9.98
C SER A 409 9.35 19.79 -10.51
N ALA A 410 8.57 18.93 -9.87
CA ALA A 410 7.22 18.57 -10.25
C ALA A 410 6.29 19.79 -10.31
N LYS A 411 5.36 19.76 -11.28
CA LYS A 411 4.29 20.75 -11.39
C LYS A 411 3.30 20.61 -10.23
N VAL A 412 2.85 21.75 -9.69
CA VAL A 412 1.80 21.80 -8.67
C VAL A 412 0.54 22.43 -9.28
N ILE A 413 -0.60 21.78 -9.12
CA ILE A 413 -1.91 22.33 -9.43
C ILE A 413 -2.56 22.74 -8.12
N TYR A 414 -2.76 24.04 -7.95
CA TYR A 414 -3.37 24.60 -6.74
C TYR A 414 -4.90 24.59 -6.83
N PRO A 415 -5.60 24.57 -5.69
CA PRO A 415 -7.04 24.67 -5.66
C PRO A 415 -7.53 26.00 -6.26
N THR A 416 -8.65 25.93 -6.97
CA THR A 416 -9.34 27.10 -7.52
C THR A 416 -10.54 27.54 -6.68
N GLN A 417 -10.92 26.75 -5.69
CA GLN A 417 -12.06 27.02 -4.79
C GLN A 417 -11.58 27.73 -3.53
N LYS A 418 -12.48 28.45 -2.88
CA LYS A 418 -12.20 28.99 -1.54
C LYS A 418 -11.90 27.84 -0.59
N PHE A 419 -10.76 27.90 0.07
CA PHE A 419 -10.45 26.98 1.15
C PHE A 419 -11.40 27.21 2.32
N LEU A 420 -11.88 26.13 2.91
CA LEU A 420 -12.47 26.17 4.23
C LEU A 420 -11.33 25.97 5.24
N TYR A 421 -11.07 27.00 6.02
CA TYR A 421 -9.98 27.01 6.99
C TYR A 421 -10.48 26.58 8.35
N TYR A 422 -9.60 25.92 9.08
CA TYR A 422 -9.89 25.53 10.46
C TYR A 422 -9.25 26.49 11.43
N LEU A 423 -10.10 27.05 12.30
CA LEU A 423 -9.65 27.69 13.52
C LEU A 423 -9.41 26.63 14.61
N SER A 424 -8.25 26.69 15.23
CA SER A 424 -8.03 26.02 16.50
C SER A 424 -8.73 26.82 17.58
N ARG A 425 -9.57 26.15 18.37
CA ARG A 425 -10.23 26.64 19.60
C ARG A 425 -11.40 27.62 19.45
N GLY A 426 -12.58 27.08 19.62
CA GLY A 426 -13.71 27.70 20.33
C GLY A 426 -14.65 28.61 19.58
N GLU A 427 -14.40 29.00 18.35
CA GLU A 427 -15.31 29.88 17.62
C GLU A 427 -16.37 29.11 16.82
N LYS A 428 -17.60 29.54 16.96
CA LYS A 428 -18.78 28.95 16.33
C LYS A 428 -18.87 29.16 14.82
N ASP A 429 -17.97 29.96 14.25
CA ASP A 429 -18.02 30.35 12.83
C ASP A 429 -16.83 29.81 12.06
N ASN A 430 -17.04 28.66 11.39
CA ASN A 430 -16.04 27.91 10.65
C ASN A 430 -15.55 28.57 9.35
N THR A 431 -15.85 29.83 9.13
CA THR A 431 -15.58 30.52 7.87
C THR A 431 -14.21 31.22 7.81
N ASN A 432 -13.47 31.28 8.91
CA ASN A 432 -12.27 32.09 9.06
C ASN A 432 -11.00 31.33 9.43
N GLY A 433 -10.81 30.12 8.94
CA GLY A 433 -9.60 29.34 9.22
C GLY A 433 -8.34 29.86 8.51
N THR A 434 -7.16 29.43 8.95
CA THR A 434 -5.87 29.82 8.38
C THR A 434 -5.20 28.63 7.71
N LEU A 435 -4.76 28.82 6.46
CA LEU A 435 -3.86 27.92 5.77
C LEU A 435 -2.42 28.36 6.04
N PHE A 436 -1.58 27.45 6.54
CA PHE A 436 -0.14 27.65 6.62
C PHE A 436 0.51 27.13 5.34
N PHE A 437 0.95 28.05 4.49
CA PHE A 437 1.63 27.72 3.24
C PHE A 437 3.12 28.05 3.36
N THR A 438 3.96 27.01 3.24
CA THR A 438 5.40 27.13 3.45
C THR A 438 6.14 26.63 2.20
N PRO A 439 6.23 27.41 1.12
CA PRO A 439 7.02 27.09 -0.05
C PRO A 439 8.49 27.52 0.14
N THR A 440 9.40 26.89 -0.59
CA THR A 440 10.73 27.47 -0.83
C THR A 440 10.63 28.69 -1.76
N GLU A 441 11.69 29.51 -1.83
CA GLU A 441 11.72 30.66 -2.72
C GLU A 441 11.53 30.28 -4.19
N GLU A 442 12.14 29.18 -4.63
CA GLU A 442 11.98 28.63 -5.96
C GLU A 442 10.51 28.35 -6.27
N ILE A 443 9.81 27.61 -5.39
CA ILE A 443 8.40 27.26 -5.55
C ILE A 443 7.53 28.51 -5.50
N PHE A 444 7.82 29.44 -4.58
CA PHE A 444 7.07 30.69 -4.46
C PHE A 444 7.13 31.54 -5.72
N ASN A 445 8.27 31.56 -6.41
CA ASN A 445 8.46 32.36 -7.62
C ASN A 445 7.85 31.75 -8.88
N ARG A 446 7.31 30.54 -8.84
CA ARG A 446 6.60 29.92 -9.96
C ARG A 446 5.29 30.66 -10.27
N PRO A 447 4.95 30.85 -11.55
CA PRO A 447 3.73 31.61 -11.96
C PRO A 447 2.46 31.07 -11.31
N GLU A 448 2.28 29.75 -11.27
CA GLU A 448 1.12 29.10 -10.68
C GLU A 448 1.03 29.33 -9.16
N THR A 449 2.16 29.37 -8.46
CA THR A 449 2.22 29.64 -7.03
C THR A 449 1.92 31.10 -6.73
N LYS A 450 2.50 32.04 -7.49
CA LYS A 450 2.21 33.46 -7.37
C LYS A 450 0.73 33.74 -7.57
N LYS A 451 0.15 33.18 -8.64
CA LYS A 451 -1.28 33.31 -8.90
C LYS A 451 -2.14 32.78 -7.76
N PHE A 452 -1.78 31.63 -7.19
CA PHE A 452 -2.46 31.06 -6.05
C PHE A 452 -2.40 31.98 -4.83
N VAL A 453 -1.21 32.45 -4.48
CA VAL A 453 -0.98 33.34 -3.34
C VAL A 453 -1.71 34.68 -3.54
N GLU A 454 -1.60 35.30 -4.71
CA GLU A 454 -2.28 36.56 -5.04
C GLU A 454 -3.81 36.45 -4.97
N THR A 455 -4.37 35.30 -5.32
CA THR A 455 -5.81 35.07 -5.27
C THR A 455 -6.34 34.97 -3.83
N TYR A 456 -5.56 34.42 -2.91
CA TYR A 456 -6.04 34.09 -1.55
C TYR A 456 -5.48 34.98 -0.43
N ILE A 457 -4.30 35.59 -0.60
CA ILE A 457 -3.73 36.51 0.39
C ILE A 457 -4.53 37.81 0.61
N PRO A 458 -5.09 38.45 -0.42
CA PRO A 458 -5.86 39.69 -0.23
C PRO A 458 -7.00 39.57 0.76
N ASP A 459 -7.59 38.36 0.86
CA ASP A 459 -8.66 38.07 1.82
C ASP A 459 -8.14 37.76 3.22
N LYS A 460 -6.84 37.93 3.45
CA LYS A 460 -6.20 37.64 4.75
C LYS A 460 -6.47 36.23 5.29
N LYS A 461 -6.45 35.22 4.42
CA LYS A 461 -6.81 33.83 4.76
C LYS A 461 -5.66 32.84 4.64
N ILE A 462 -4.48 33.28 4.20
CA ILE A 462 -3.28 32.45 4.06
C ILE A 462 -2.14 33.05 4.86
N GLY A 463 -1.62 32.26 5.79
CA GLY A 463 -0.31 32.53 6.40
C GLY A 463 0.78 31.91 5.54
N VAL A 464 1.77 32.71 5.12
CA VAL A 464 2.96 32.21 4.44
C VAL A 464 4.11 32.22 5.41
N ALA A 465 4.61 31.05 5.80
CA ALA A 465 5.80 30.92 6.59
C ALA A 465 7.02 30.70 5.69
N ARG A 466 8.20 31.13 6.17
CA ARG A 466 9.47 30.88 5.46
C ARG A 466 10.00 29.49 5.71
N PHE A 467 10.52 28.86 4.64
CA PHE A 467 11.60 27.88 4.84
C PHE A 467 12.90 28.61 5.19
N ASN A 468 13.74 27.96 6.00
CA ASN A 468 15.05 28.53 6.42
C ASN A 468 15.97 28.88 5.25
N ASP A 469 15.77 28.26 4.09
CA ASP A 469 16.52 28.45 2.86
C ASP A 469 15.90 29.48 1.89
N ALA A 470 14.81 30.11 2.28
CA ALA A 470 14.10 31.11 1.47
C ALA A 470 14.07 32.49 2.14
N PRO A 471 15.23 33.18 2.26
CA PRO A 471 15.35 34.42 3.04
C PRO A 471 14.57 35.60 2.48
N SER A 472 14.14 35.56 1.24
CA SER A 472 13.39 36.63 0.57
C SER A 472 11.86 36.53 0.71
N LEU A 473 11.33 35.41 1.20
CA LEU A 473 9.92 35.29 1.45
C LEU A 473 9.51 36.24 2.58
N LYS A 474 8.69 37.24 2.27
CA LYS A 474 8.06 38.06 3.30
C LYS A 474 7.15 37.15 4.14
N VAL A 475 7.43 37.11 5.44
CA VAL A 475 6.43 36.65 6.40
C VAL A 475 5.34 37.71 6.39
N TYR A 476 4.19 37.37 5.84
CA TYR A 476 3.03 38.20 6.06
C TYR A 476 2.67 38.00 7.54
N ASP A 477 2.74 39.04 8.34
CA ASP A 477 2.28 39.07 9.73
C ASP A 477 0.81 38.62 9.73
N TYR A 478 0.61 37.35 9.90
CA TYR A 478 -0.68 36.80 9.86
C TYR A 478 -1.07 36.26 11.17
N LEU A 479 -2.05 36.91 11.66
CA LEU A 479 -2.89 36.60 12.81
C LEU A 479 -2.47 35.35 13.55
N PRO A 480 -1.87 35.51 14.71
CA PRO A 480 -1.74 34.43 15.65
C PRO A 480 -3.17 33.96 15.97
N LEU A 481 -3.46 32.74 15.69
CA LEU A 481 -4.65 32.08 16.18
C LEU A 481 -4.42 31.61 17.61
N TYR A 482 -3.75 32.42 18.40
CA TYR A 482 -3.50 32.20 19.81
C TYR A 482 -4.21 33.29 20.57
N ASP A 483 -5.01 32.91 21.58
CA ASP A 483 -5.49 33.84 22.58
C ASP A 483 -4.30 34.62 23.14
N GLU A 484 -4.43 35.93 23.21
CA GLU A 484 -3.45 36.86 23.73
C GLU A 484 -3.15 36.62 25.23
N ASP A 485 -3.88 35.71 25.87
CA ASP A 485 -3.77 35.41 27.30
C ASP A 485 -2.76 34.32 27.69
N GLU A 486 -2.13 33.64 26.69
CA GLU A 486 -0.97 32.78 26.96
C GLU A 486 0.32 33.55 26.62
N GLU A 487 0.98 34.07 27.65
CA GLU A 487 2.34 34.62 27.63
C GLU A 487 3.34 33.58 27.11
N ASP A 488 3.34 33.33 25.81
CA ASP A 488 4.42 32.59 25.16
C ASP A 488 4.92 33.33 23.92
N THR A 489 5.54 34.47 24.18
CA THR A 489 6.24 35.29 23.19
C THR A 489 7.40 34.60 22.47
N GLY A 490 7.64 33.32 22.76
CA GLY A 490 8.74 32.53 22.20
C GLY A 490 8.39 31.66 20.98
N ARG A 491 7.10 31.41 20.69
CA ARG A 491 6.71 30.38 19.68
C ARG A 491 6.70 30.84 18.23
N ALA A 492 6.45 32.10 17.96
CA ALA A 492 6.52 32.61 16.57
C ALA A 492 7.96 32.62 16.01
N SER A 493 8.98 32.79 16.87
CA SER A 493 10.39 32.72 16.49
C SER A 493 10.92 31.28 16.38
N HIS A 494 10.23 30.29 16.92
CA HIS A 494 10.64 28.88 16.91
C HIS A 494 10.22 28.07 15.69
N ILE A 495 9.46 28.63 14.76
CA ILE A 495 9.26 28.01 13.44
C ILE A 495 10.58 27.99 12.64
N GLN A 496 11.59 28.70 13.09
CA GLN A 496 12.90 28.83 12.43
C GLN A 496 13.89 27.69 12.65
N SER A 497 13.68 26.79 13.57
CA SER A 497 14.68 25.76 13.83
C SER A 497 14.08 24.39 14.02
N LYS A 498 14.48 23.50 13.16
CA LYS A 498 14.52 22.05 13.25
C LYS A 498 13.58 21.31 12.29
N GLU A 499 14.21 20.49 11.46
CA GLU A 499 13.67 19.36 10.72
C GLU A 499 12.73 18.46 11.57
N ASN A 500 12.80 18.55 12.90
CA ASN A 500 12.06 17.74 13.87
C ASN A 500 10.58 18.13 14.06
N LYS A 501 10.10 19.29 13.59
CA LYS A 501 8.70 19.69 13.82
C LYS A 501 7.67 19.01 12.90
N ALA A 502 8.09 18.59 11.72
CA ALA A 502 7.24 17.78 10.86
C ALA A 502 6.96 16.41 11.49
N ASP A 503 7.99 15.84 12.14
CA ASP A 503 7.87 14.57 12.87
C ASP A 503 6.97 14.70 14.09
N ASP A 504 7.05 15.81 14.82
CA ASP A 504 6.18 16.09 15.97
C ASP A 504 4.70 16.17 15.61
N LEU A 505 4.35 16.67 14.43
CA LEU A 505 2.96 16.76 13.97
C LEU A 505 2.38 15.39 13.62
N PHE A 506 3.16 14.53 12.96
CA PHE A 506 2.74 13.17 12.67
C PHE A 506 2.68 12.33 13.96
N LEU A 507 3.67 12.46 14.84
CA LEU A 507 3.67 11.85 16.18
C LEU A 507 2.47 12.31 17.03
N ASN A 508 2.05 13.55 16.91
CA ASN A 508 0.85 14.05 17.59
C ASN A 508 -0.45 13.48 17.02
N LEU A 509 -0.54 13.24 15.71
CA LEU A 509 -1.63 12.48 15.09
C LEU A 509 -1.67 11.05 15.62
N ILE A 510 -0.52 10.39 15.66
CA ILE A 510 -0.34 9.05 16.21
C ILE A 510 -0.78 8.98 17.68
N LYS A 511 -0.29 9.87 18.52
CA LYS A 511 -0.67 9.94 19.95
C LYS A 511 -2.18 10.17 20.13
N ARG A 512 -2.80 10.95 19.27
CA ARG A 512 -4.26 11.18 19.30
C ARG A 512 -5.06 9.92 18.96
N GLU A 513 -4.66 9.17 17.93
CA GLU A 513 -5.34 7.91 17.58
C GLU A 513 -5.18 6.86 18.68
N ILE A 514 -4.00 6.72 19.28
CA ILE A 514 -3.78 5.84 20.42
C ILE A 514 -4.68 6.22 21.61
N ASN A 515 -4.82 7.51 21.92
CA ASN A 515 -5.67 7.98 23.01
C ASN A 515 -7.16 7.78 22.72
N LYS A 516 -7.57 7.83 21.47
CA LYS A 516 -8.94 7.55 21.03
C LYS A 516 -9.27 6.07 21.16
N GLN A 517 -8.36 5.19 20.76
CA GLN A 517 -8.52 3.74 20.95
C GLN A 517 -8.57 3.34 22.42
N LYS A 518 -7.72 3.92 23.29
CA LYS A 518 -7.78 3.70 24.73
C LYS A 518 -9.11 4.13 25.37
N LYS A 519 -9.74 5.19 24.86
CA LYS A 519 -11.07 5.64 25.35
C LYS A 519 -12.21 4.74 24.88
N LEU A 520 -12.06 4.06 23.76
CA LEU A 520 -13.04 3.09 23.26
C LEU A 520 -12.98 1.75 24.03
N HIS A 521 -11.81 1.39 24.55
CA HIS A 521 -11.61 0.18 25.37
C HIS A 521 -12.04 0.34 26.83
N ASN A 522 -12.17 1.57 27.31
CA ASN A 522 -12.60 1.87 28.70
C ASN A 522 -14.10 2.23 28.81
N LYS A 523 -14.87 2.01 27.78
CA LYS A 523 -16.33 2.02 27.75
C LYS A 523 -16.88 0.62 27.45
#